data_354e477a8e4a6c8f9335658c84b256bf
#
_entry.id   354e477a8e4a6c8f9335658c84b256bf
#
_cell.length_a   1.000
_cell.length_b   1.000
_cell.length_c   1.000
_cell.angle_alpha   90.00
_cell.angle_beta   90.00
_cell.angle_gamma   90.00
#
_symmetry.space_group_name_H-M   'P 1'
#
loop_
_entity.id
_entity.type
_entity.pdbx_description
1 polymer ?
#
loop_
_entity_poly.entity_id
_entity_poly.type
_entity_poly.pdbx_seq_one_letter_code
_entity_poly.pdbx_strand_id
1 'polypeptide(L)'
;DLPKGIAEAKKTGKPLLVIFRCIPCEACAQLDSQVVAKDSTVQKLLDDFVRVRIVHANGMDLSLFQFDYDQSMAAFFLNADMTIYGRFGTRSDQTESDADVSVEGFGAALKGALALHKGYPANKALFAAKRGPEMPVKVPEEFPNFKGKYGSKLNYEGKVVQSCIHCHQVGERIHLFNRQPGKPMAEEVLYPYPHPKILGLIMD
;
A
#
# COMPACT_ATOMS: atom_id res chain seq x y z
N ASP A 1 -5.23 -12.86 1.32
CA ASP A 1 -5.23 -12.99 2.78
C ASP A 1 -3.79 -12.82 3.29
N LEU A 2 -3.54 -11.69 4.00
CA LEU A 2 -2.19 -11.33 4.44
C LEU A 2 -1.59 -12.34 5.45
N PRO A 3 -2.31 -12.83 6.47
CA PRO A 3 -1.81 -13.87 7.37
C PRO A 3 -1.33 -15.15 6.67
N LYS A 4 -2.07 -15.61 5.65
CA LYS A 4 -1.65 -16.77 4.85
C LYS A 4 -0.40 -16.46 4.04
N GLY A 5 -0.31 -15.27 3.44
CA GLY A 5 0.88 -14.83 2.72
C GLY A 5 2.12 -14.77 3.61
N ILE A 6 1.99 -14.24 4.84
CA ILE A 6 3.07 -14.21 5.82
C ILE A 6 3.54 -15.62 6.17
N ALA A 7 2.62 -16.55 6.40
CA ALA A 7 2.94 -17.95 6.71
C ALA A 7 3.69 -18.63 5.55
N GLU A 8 3.24 -18.38 4.31
CA GLU A 8 3.89 -18.88 3.10
C GLU A 8 5.29 -18.27 2.91
N ALA A 9 5.45 -16.97 3.10
CA ALA A 9 6.74 -16.31 3.03
C ALA A 9 7.74 -16.86 4.05
N LYS A 10 7.31 -17.11 5.29
CA LYS A 10 8.12 -17.78 6.31
C LYS A 10 8.54 -19.19 5.90
N LYS A 11 7.62 -19.94 5.27
CA LYS A 11 7.88 -21.32 4.82
C LYS A 11 8.82 -21.39 3.64
N THR A 12 8.64 -20.48 2.67
CA THR A 12 9.38 -20.50 1.39
C THR A 12 10.67 -19.69 1.41
N GLY A 13 10.84 -18.80 2.39
CA GLY A 13 11.93 -17.84 2.42
C GLY A 13 11.82 -16.73 1.36
N LYS A 14 10.69 -16.62 0.67
CA LYS A 14 10.45 -15.57 -0.33
C LYS A 14 9.97 -14.27 0.32
N PRO A 15 10.31 -13.09 -0.24
CA PRO A 15 9.72 -11.84 0.19
C PRO A 15 8.24 -11.75 -0.17
N LEU A 16 7.51 -10.88 0.53
CA LEU A 16 6.12 -10.56 0.24
C LEU A 16 6.04 -9.38 -0.74
N LEU A 17 5.14 -9.50 -1.69
CA LEU A 17 4.60 -8.40 -2.47
C LEU A 17 3.14 -8.21 -2.09
N VAL A 18 2.84 -7.13 -1.37
CA VAL A 18 1.48 -6.77 -0.96
C VAL A 18 0.99 -5.62 -1.81
N ILE A 19 -0.08 -5.83 -2.57
CA ILE A 19 -0.66 -4.83 -3.46
C ILE A 19 -2.04 -4.43 -2.95
N PHE A 20 -2.21 -3.14 -2.70
CA PHE A 20 -3.49 -2.50 -2.41
C PHE A 20 -4.13 -2.01 -3.71
N ARG A 21 -5.38 -2.40 -3.94
CA ARG A 21 -6.19 -1.94 -5.06
C ARG A 21 -7.68 -2.17 -4.81
N CYS A 22 -8.50 -1.20 -5.14
CA CYS A 22 -9.96 -1.32 -5.01
C CYS A 22 -10.55 -2.27 -6.05
N ILE A 23 -11.62 -3.01 -5.69
CA ILE A 23 -12.36 -3.88 -6.60
C ILE A 23 -13.02 -3.07 -7.74
N PRO A 24 -13.70 -1.94 -7.49
CA PRO A 24 -14.41 -1.21 -8.52
C PRO A 24 -13.53 -0.27 -9.36
N CYS A 25 -12.21 -0.33 -9.21
CA CYS A 25 -11.29 0.55 -9.92
C CYS A 25 -10.97 -0.01 -11.31
N GLU A 26 -11.50 0.61 -12.36
CA GLU A 26 -11.27 0.22 -13.76
C GLU A 26 -9.80 0.40 -14.17
N ALA A 27 -9.16 1.49 -13.75
CA ALA A 27 -7.73 1.70 -13.95
C ALA A 27 -6.88 0.58 -13.34
N CYS A 28 -7.30 0.03 -12.20
CA CYS A 28 -6.61 -1.12 -11.60
C CYS A 28 -6.77 -2.40 -12.43
N ALA A 29 -7.90 -2.61 -13.09
CA ALA A 29 -8.12 -3.78 -13.94
C ALA A 29 -7.29 -3.69 -15.23
N GLN A 30 -7.14 -2.50 -15.79
CA GLN A 30 -6.28 -2.25 -16.95
C GLN A 30 -4.82 -2.50 -16.60
N LEU A 31 -4.35 -2.05 -15.44
CA LEU A 31 -3.00 -2.33 -14.94
C LEU A 31 -2.70 -3.84 -14.86
N ASP A 32 -3.61 -4.64 -14.31
CA ASP A 32 -3.44 -6.10 -14.27
C ASP A 32 -3.28 -6.68 -15.67
N SER A 33 -4.08 -6.23 -16.62
CA SER A 33 -4.04 -6.74 -17.99
C SER A 33 -2.80 -6.32 -18.75
N GLN A 34 -2.23 -5.17 -18.46
CA GLN A 34 -1.08 -4.60 -19.15
C GLN A 34 0.25 -5.03 -18.51
N VAL A 35 0.35 -4.93 -17.19
CA VAL A 35 1.61 -5.19 -16.47
C VAL A 35 1.79 -6.67 -16.18
N VAL A 36 0.73 -7.34 -15.70
CA VAL A 36 0.84 -8.72 -15.23
C VAL A 36 0.70 -9.73 -16.37
N ALA A 37 -0.13 -9.42 -17.36
CA ALA A 37 -0.45 -10.39 -18.43
C ALA A 37 0.51 -10.36 -19.63
N LYS A 38 1.22 -9.27 -19.88
CA LYS A 38 1.96 -9.07 -21.14
C LYS A 38 3.48 -9.12 -21.04
N ASP A 39 4.08 -8.80 -19.88
CA ASP A 39 5.55 -8.78 -19.75
C ASP A 39 6.08 -10.05 -19.08
N SER A 40 6.69 -10.92 -19.87
CA SER A 40 7.27 -12.18 -19.39
C SER A 40 8.42 -11.98 -18.38
N THR A 41 9.09 -10.83 -18.39
CA THR A 41 10.19 -10.51 -17.46
C THR A 41 9.62 -10.17 -16.09
N VAL A 42 8.57 -9.33 -16.06
CA VAL A 42 7.85 -9.00 -14.80
C VAL A 42 7.22 -10.25 -14.19
N GLN A 43 6.60 -11.10 -15.01
CA GLN A 43 6.01 -12.36 -14.52
C GLN A 43 7.05 -13.26 -13.84
N LYS A 44 8.22 -13.45 -14.44
CA LYS A 44 9.31 -14.23 -13.83
C LYS A 44 9.77 -13.64 -12.50
N LEU A 45 9.89 -12.32 -12.40
CA LEU A 45 10.24 -11.65 -11.15
C LEU A 45 9.16 -11.82 -10.07
N LEU A 46 7.89 -11.79 -10.47
CA LEU A 46 6.75 -11.98 -9.56
C LEU A 46 6.73 -13.39 -8.96
N ASP A 47 7.26 -14.40 -9.64
CA ASP A 47 7.33 -15.77 -9.14
C ASP A 47 8.32 -15.92 -7.95
N ASP A 48 9.23 -14.97 -7.79
CA ASP A 48 10.15 -14.92 -6.64
C ASP A 48 9.52 -14.27 -5.39
N PHE A 49 8.27 -13.83 -5.45
CA PHE A 49 7.52 -13.25 -4.34
C PHE A 49 6.33 -14.13 -3.93
N VAL A 50 6.00 -14.06 -2.64
CA VAL A 50 4.65 -14.42 -2.18
C VAL A 50 3.75 -13.21 -2.41
N ARG A 51 2.75 -13.38 -3.28
CA ARG A 51 1.87 -12.29 -3.74
C ARG A 51 0.60 -12.23 -2.92
N VAL A 52 0.31 -11.07 -2.35
CA VAL A 52 -0.91 -10.80 -1.59
C VAL A 52 -1.61 -9.59 -2.17
N ARG A 53 -2.86 -9.75 -2.59
CA ARG A 53 -3.72 -8.65 -3.02
C ARG A 53 -4.69 -8.30 -1.91
N ILE A 54 -4.75 -7.02 -1.55
CA ILE A 54 -5.70 -6.44 -0.60
C ILE A 54 -6.62 -5.51 -1.38
N VAL A 55 -7.92 -5.75 -1.29
CA VAL A 55 -8.95 -5.08 -2.10
C VAL A 55 -9.80 -4.10 -1.32
N HIS A 56 -9.54 -3.94 -0.03
CA HIS A 56 -10.22 -3.02 0.89
C HIS A 56 -9.30 -2.64 2.04
N ALA A 57 -9.61 -1.52 2.71
CA ALA A 57 -8.83 -1.07 3.85
C ALA A 57 -9.34 -1.56 5.21
N ASN A 58 -10.42 -2.37 5.25
CA ASN A 58 -10.91 -2.95 6.50
C ASN A 58 -9.82 -3.78 7.18
N GLY A 59 -9.56 -3.51 8.47
CA GLY A 59 -8.53 -4.18 9.25
C GLY A 59 -7.10 -3.88 8.84
N MET A 60 -6.87 -2.87 7.98
CA MET A 60 -5.53 -2.49 7.54
C MET A 60 -4.72 -1.89 8.68
N ASP A 61 -3.53 -2.45 8.94
CA ASP A 61 -2.60 -1.89 9.92
C ASP A 61 -2.03 -0.56 9.42
N LEU A 62 -2.51 0.55 9.98
CA LEU A 62 -2.11 1.91 9.59
C LEU A 62 -0.70 2.28 10.08
N SER A 63 -0.11 1.53 10.99
CA SER A 63 1.30 1.72 11.39
C SER A 63 2.28 1.12 10.39
N LEU A 64 1.82 0.16 9.60
CA LEU A 64 2.61 -0.57 8.62
C LEU A 64 2.38 -0.04 7.20
N PHE A 65 1.11 0.07 6.80
CA PHE A 65 0.70 0.41 5.45
C PHE A 65 0.38 1.90 5.33
N GLN A 66 1.44 2.71 5.35
CA GLN A 66 1.36 4.14 5.12
C GLN A 66 1.82 4.47 3.70
N PHE A 67 0.95 5.14 2.96
CA PHE A 67 1.16 5.55 1.57
C PHE A 67 0.18 6.69 1.23
N ASP A 68 0.29 7.27 0.06
CA ASP A 68 -0.73 8.18 -0.45
C ASP A 68 -2.01 7.38 -0.72
N TYR A 69 -2.99 7.51 0.17
CA TYR A 69 -4.24 6.73 0.10
C TYR A 69 -5.13 7.09 -1.10
N ASP A 70 -4.79 8.13 -1.85
CA ASP A 70 -5.42 8.48 -3.12
C ASP A 70 -4.76 7.81 -4.33
N GLN A 71 -3.71 7.02 -4.11
CA GLN A 71 -3.11 6.22 -5.19
C GLN A 71 -4.09 5.18 -5.71
N SER A 72 -4.07 4.99 -7.03
CA SER A 72 -4.86 3.93 -7.69
C SER A 72 -4.29 2.54 -7.38
N MET A 73 -2.98 2.45 -7.19
CA MET A 73 -2.27 1.24 -6.79
C MET A 73 -1.14 1.57 -5.83
N ALA A 74 -1.02 0.81 -4.76
CA ALA A 74 0.14 0.83 -3.87
C ALA A 74 0.68 -0.58 -3.66
N ALA A 75 1.96 -0.77 -3.93
CA ALA A 75 2.69 -2.02 -3.73
C ALA A 75 3.71 -1.87 -2.62
N PHE A 76 3.75 -2.83 -1.71
CA PHE A 76 4.73 -2.94 -0.64
C PHE A 76 5.58 -4.19 -0.83
N PHE A 77 6.89 -4.02 -0.73
CA PHE A 77 7.85 -5.11 -0.71
C PHE A 77 8.31 -5.33 0.73
N LEU A 78 8.07 -6.52 1.28
CA LEU A 78 8.26 -6.79 2.69
C LEU A 78 9.02 -8.11 2.91
N ASN A 79 9.69 -8.20 4.04
CA ASN A 79 10.09 -9.50 4.57
C ASN A 79 8.92 -10.15 5.33
N ALA A 80 9.02 -11.44 5.61
CA ALA A 80 8.03 -12.18 6.39
C ALA A 80 7.87 -11.72 7.85
N ASP A 81 8.81 -10.93 8.38
CA ASP A 81 8.72 -10.25 9.68
C ASP A 81 8.15 -8.82 9.58
N MET A 82 7.58 -8.47 8.43
CA MET A 82 6.97 -7.18 8.10
C MET A 82 7.97 -6.01 8.05
N THR A 83 9.26 -6.29 7.87
CA THR A 83 10.26 -5.27 7.51
C THR A 83 10.00 -4.79 6.08
N ILE A 84 9.84 -3.48 5.88
CA ILE A 84 9.54 -2.86 4.57
C ILE A 84 10.85 -2.65 3.82
N TYR A 85 11.01 -3.28 2.66
CA TYR A 85 12.12 -3.02 1.73
C TYR A 85 11.89 -1.77 0.89
N GLY A 86 10.66 -1.55 0.47
CA GLY A 86 10.28 -0.42 -0.36
C GLY A 86 8.79 -0.39 -0.67
N ARG A 87 8.43 0.66 -1.40
CA ARG A 87 7.07 0.89 -1.93
C ARG A 87 7.17 1.24 -3.41
N PHE A 88 6.11 0.93 -4.12
CA PHE A 88 5.89 1.38 -5.49
C PHE A 88 4.41 1.68 -5.65
N GLY A 89 4.07 2.73 -6.34
CA GLY A 89 2.67 3.07 -6.57
C GLY A 89 2.53 4.23 -7.51
N THR A 90 1.30 4.47 -7.92
CA THR A 90 0.95 5.54 -8.82
C THR A 90 -0.43 6.08 -8.52
N ARG A 91 -0.63 7.37 -8.79
CA ARG A 91 -1.93 7.99 -8.88
C ARG A 91 -2.30 8.03 -10.36
N SER A 92 -3.39 7.36 -10.72
CA SER A 92 -3.90 7.37 -12.08
C SER A 92 -4.85 8.53 -12.29
N ASP A 93 -4.65 9.28 -13.37
CA ASP A 93 -5.70 10.10 -13.96
C ASP A 93 -6.61 9.17 -14.81
N GLN A 94 -7.93 9.30 -14.66
CA GLN A 94 -8.91 8.44 -15.36
C GLN A 94 -8.81 8.50 -16.88
N THR A 95 -8.20 9.55 -17.43
CA THR A 95 -8.09 9.79 -18.87
C THR A 95 -6.81 9.22 -19.49
N GLU A 96 -5.77 8.95 -18.71
CA GLU A 96 -4.45 8.50 -19.22
C GLU A 96 -3.87 7.32 -18.41
N SER A 97 -4.72 6.44 -17.89
CA SER A 97 -4.30 5.34 -17.00
C SER A 97 -3.24 4.40 -17.61
N ASP A 98 -3.12 4.36 -18.92
CA ASP A 98 -2.14 3.54 -19.65
C ASP A 98 -0.71 4.07 -19.53
N ALA A 99 -0.54 5.37 -19.22
CA ALA A 99 0.74 6.03 -19.09
C ALA A 99 1.24 6.09 -17.63
N ASP A 100 0.39 5.82 -16.65
CA ASP A 100 0.67 6.06 -15.24
C ASP A 100 1.58 5.03 -14.58
N VAL A 101 1.64 3.80 -15.10
CA VAL A 101 2.49 2.75 -14.55
C VAL A 101 3.57 2.36 -15.54
N SER A 102 4.81 2.73 -15.20
CA SER A 102 5.97 2.20 -15.92
C SER A 102 6.16 0.73 -15.56
N VAL A 103 5.93 -0.16 -16.53
CA VAL A 103 6.26 -1.61 -16.42
C VAL A 103 7.74 -1.78 -16.10
N GLU A 104 8.59 -0.98 -16.74
CA GLU A 104 10.02 -0.96 -16.50
C GLU A 104 10.35 -0.51 -15.08
N GLY A 105 9.72 0.57 -14.59
CA GLY A 105 9.85 1.05 -13.21
C GLY A 105 9.41 0.01 -12.19
N PHE A 106 8.30 -0.67 -12.44
CA PHE A 106 7.83 -1.76 -11.57
C PHE A 106 8.81 -2.94 -11.58
N GLY A 107 9.31 -3.33 -12.75
CA GLY A 107 10.35 -4.36 -12.87
C GLY A 107 11.64 -4.01 -12.14
N ALA A 108 12.08 -2.73 -12.20
CA ALA A 108 13.21 -2.23 -11.43
C ALA A 108 12.96 -2.30 -9.91
N ALA A 109 11.77 -1.93 -9.45
CA ALA A 109 11.39 -2.03 -8.04
C ALA A 109 11.38 -3.48 -7.53
N LEU A 110 10.86 -4.43 -8.31
CA LEU A 110 10.91 -5.86 -7.99
C LEU A 110 12.35 -6.36 -7.86
N LYS A 111 13.23 -6.06 -8.83
CA LYS A 111 14.65 -6.41 -8.78
C LYS A 111 15.36 -5.82 -7.56
N GLY A 112 15.10 -4.54 -7.26
CA GLY A 112 15.63 -3.87 -6.09
C GLY A 112 15.21 -4.53 -4.79
N ALA A 113 13.93 -4.88 -4.64
CA ALA A 113 13.42 -5.57 -3.47
C ALA A 113 14.04 -6.96 -3.28
N LEU A 114 14.21 -7.74 -4.36
CA LEU A 114 14.89 -9.04 -4.32
C LEU A 114 16.37 -8.91 -3.91
N ALA A 115 17.07 -7.88 -4.41
CA ALA A 115 18.45 -7.62 -4.03
C ALA A 115 18.57 -7.28 -2.53
N LEU A 116 17.65 -6.45 -2.00
CA LEU A 116 17.59 -6.13 -0.58
C LEU A 116 17.26 -7.36 0.28
N HIS A 117 16.35 -8.21 -0.19
CA HIS A 117 15.97 -9.44 0.50
C HIS A 117 17.14 -10.42 0.62
N LYS A 118 17.98 -10.56 -0.40
CA LYS A 118 19.18 -11.40 -0.35
C LYS A 118 20.17 -10.99 0.75
N GLY A 119 20.24 -9.70 1.08
CA GLY A 119 21.09 -9.17 2.14
C GLY A 119 20.49 -9.25 3.54
N TYR A 120 19.21 -9.65 3.66
CA TYR A 120 18.52 -9.73 4.94
C TYR A 120 18.95 -10.99 5.74
N PRO A 121 19.14 -10.93 7.07
CA PRO A 121 18.88 -9.79 7.96
C PRO A 121 20.08 -8.82 8.18
N ALA A 122 21.22 -9.04 7.55
CA ALA A 122 22.41 -8.22 7.80
C ALA A 122 22.21 -6.72 7.49
N ASN A 123 21.37 -6.41 6.49
CA ASN A 123 21.03 -5.05 6.10
C ASN A 123 19.78 -4.48 6.80
N LYS A 124 19.26 -5.12 7.85
CA LYS A 124 17.99 -4.74 8.52
C LYS A 124 17.98 -3.29 9.01
N ALA A 125 19.12 -2.79 9.47
CA ALA A 125 19.25 -1.41 9.96
C ALA A 125 18.90 -0.35 8.89
N LEU A 126 19.10 -0.64 7.60
CA LEU A 126 18.78 0.27 6.50
C LEU A 126 17.26 0.53 6.34
N PHE A 127 16.42 -0.30 6.94
CA PHE A 127 14.98 -0.24 6.77
C PHE A 127 14.23 0.46 7.91
N ALA A 128 14.93 0.91 8.98
CA ALA A 128 14.30 1.56 10.11
C ALA A 128 13.46 2.78 9.69
N ALA A 129 14.01 3.62 8.81
CA ALA A 129 13.33 4.80 8.28
C ALA A 129 12.25 4.50 7.22
N LYS A 130 12.00 3.23 6.89
CA LYS A 130 10.94 2.85 5.94
C LYS A 130 9.55 2.78 6.59
N ARG A 131 9.46 2.79 7.91
CA ARG A 131 8.21 2.99 8.64
C ARG A 131 7.97 4.47 8.85
N GLY A 132 6.72 4.90 8.63
CA GLY A 132 6.31 6.26 8.92
C GLY A 132 6.01 6.48 10.41
N PRO A 133 5.52 7.68 10.77
CA PRO A 133 5.19 8.04 12.13
C PRO A 133 4.04 7.17 12.69
N GLU A 134 3.92 7.18 14.01
CA GLU A 134 2.80 6.54 14.68
C GLU A 134 1.47 7.18 14.28
N MET A 135 0.48 6.35 13.99
CA MET A 135 -0.84 6.80 13.57
C MET A 135 -1.77 6.95 14.80
N PRO A 136 -2.74 7.88 14.75
CA PRO A 136 -3.66 8.14 15.86
C PRO A 136 -4.57 6.93 16.18
N VAL A 137 -4.77 6.05 15.22
CA VAL A 137 -5.54 4.80 15.36
C VAL A 137 -4.79 3.67 14.66
N LYS A 138 -4.99 2.43 15.10
CA LYS A 138 -4.29 1.26 14.55
C LYS A 138 -4.90 0.75 13.26
N VAL A 139 -6.22 0.80 13.17
CA VAL A 139 -7.00 0.35 12.01
C VAL A 139 -8.06 1.38 11.65
N PRO A 140 -8.49 1.46 10.37
CA PRO A 140 -9.46 2.47 9.92
C PRO A 140 -10.77 2.47 10.70
N GLU A 141 -11.26 1.33 11.15
CA GLU A 141 -12.52 1.18 11.88
C GLU A 141 -12.53 1.92 13.23
N GLU A 142 -11.36 2.25 13.76
CA GLU A 142 -11.23 2.99 15.03
C GLU A 142 -11.47 4.50 14.88
N PHE A 143 -11.47 5.03 13.64
CA PHE A 143 -11.85 6.43 13.44
C PHE A 143 -13.28 6.68 13.92
N PRO A 144 -13.55 7.81 14.62
CA PRO A 144 -14.86 8.07 15.24
C PRO A 144 -16.05 7.88 14.28
N ASN A 145 -15.91 8.32 13.02
CA ASN A 145 -16.98 8.24 12.02
C ASN A 145 -17.11 6.87 11.35
N PHE A 146 -16.20 5.94 11.63
CA PHE A 146 -16.22 4.56 11.13
C PHE A 146 -16.59 3.56 12.21
N LYS A 147 -16.39 3.94 13.47
CA LYS A 147 -16.68 3.09 14.63
C LYS A 147 -18.16 2.67 14.66
N GLY A 148 -18.39 1.37 14.68
CA GLY A 148 -19.74 0.79 14.64
C GLY A 148 -20.40 0.75 13.27
N LYS A 149 -19.83 1.41 12.24
CA LYS A 149 -20.32 1.38 10.87
C LYS A 149 -19.64 0.29 10.02
N TYR A 150 -18.35 0.09 10.24
CA TYR A 150 -17.54 -0.88 9.51
C TYR A 150 -16.95 -1.92 10.46
N GLY A 151 -16.87 -3.15 9.99
CA GLY A 151 -16.12 -4.23 10.66
C GLY A 151 -14.76 -4.45 10.01
N SER A 152 -13.92 -5.25 10.65
CA SER A 152 -12.58 -5.61 10.14
C SER A 152 -12.59 -6.52 8.91
N LYS A 153 -13.75 -6.99 8.47
CA LYS A 153 -13.96 -7.84 7.30
C LYS A 153 -15.14 -7.34 6.49
N LEU A 154 -15.11 -7.63 5.19
CA LEU A 154 -16.27 -7.39 4.31
C LEU A 154 -17.44 -8.30 4.70
N ASN A 155 -18.64 -7.76 4.58
CA ASN A 155 -19.87 -8.54 4.76
C ASN A 155 -20.24 -9.21 3.43
N TYR A 156 -19.72 -10.41 3.22
CA TYR A 156 -19.99 -11.20 2.01
C TYR A 156 -21.41 -11.79 1.95
N GLU A 157 -22.11 -11.84 3.07
CA GLU A 157 -23.50 -12.33 3.16
C GLU A 157 -24.54 -11.20 2.95
N GLY A 158 -24.08 -9.96 2.85
CA GLY A 158 -24.94 -8.78 2.73
C GLY A 158 -24.48 -7.83 1.64
N LYS A 159 -24.56 -6.54 1.93
CA LYS A 159 -24.16 -5.48 0.99
C LYS A 159 -22.64 -5.25 1.07
N VAL A 160 -21.87 -6.05 0.33
CA VAL A 160 -20.40 -6.07 0.34
C VAL A 160 -19.82 -4.66 0.16
N VAL A 161 -20.27 -3.93 -0.87
CA VAL A 161 -19.75 -2.58 -1.18
C VAL A 161 -19.98 -1.60 -0.04
N GLN A 162 -21.12 -1.70 0.66
CA GLN A 162 -21.43 -0.80 1.79
C GLN A 162 -20.59 -1.13 3.05
N SER A 163 -20.04 -2.32 3.15
CA SER A 163 -19.16 -2.74 4.24
C SER A 163 -17.68 -2.47 3.97
N CYS A 164 -17.36 -2.02 2.75
CA CYS A 164 -15.99 -1.78 2.30
C CYS A 164 -15.50 -0.39 2.72
N ILE A 165 -14.34 -0.33 3.35
CA ILE A 165 -13.56 0.90 3.53
C ILE A 165 -12.58 0.99 2.36
N HIS A 166 -12.66 2.07 1.58
CA HIS A 166 -11.74 2.38 0.50
C HIS A 166 -10.53 3.16 1.02
N CYS A 167 -9.36 3.01 0.38
CA CYS A 167 -8.13 3.67 0.84
C CYS A 167 -8.27 5.20 0.91
N HIS A 168 -8.87 5.86 -0.10
CA HIS A 168 -9.07 7.31 -0.06
C HIS A 168 -9.97 7.77 1.11
N GLN A 169 -10.92 6.95 1.57
CA GLN A 169 -11.70 7.26 2.77
C GLN A 169 -10.81 7.28 4.03
N VAL A 170 -9.75 6.47 4.06
CA VAL A 170 -8.77 6.49 5.16
C VAL A 170 -8.02 7.82 5.18
N GLY A 171 -7.54 8.29 4.02
CA GLY A 171 -6.91 9.60 3.88
C GLY A 171 -7.80 10.75 4.37
N GLU A 172 -9.06 10.77 3.91
CA GLU A 172 -10.05 11.74 4.39
C GLU A 172 -10.24 11.72 5.91
N ARG A 173 -10.27 10.51 6.53
CA ARG A 173 -10.44 10.39 7.99
C ARG A 173 -9.22 10.89 8.74
N ILE A 174 -8.01 10.64 8.24
CA ILE A 174 -6.77 11.17 8.80
C ILE A 174 -6.81 12.71 8.79
N HIS A 175 -7.18 13.32 7.66
CA HIS A 175 -7.31 14.76 7.55
C HIS A 175 -8.37 15.33 8.51
N LEU A 176 -9.56 14.74 8.55
CA LEU A 176 -10.63 15.18 9.44
C LEU A 176 -10.27 15.02 10.92
N PHE A 177 -9.59 13.93 11.29
CA PHE A 177 -9.16 13.68 12.66
C PHE A 177 -8.15 14.73 13.16
N ASN A 178 -7.26 15.17 12.27
CA ASN A 178 -6.22 16.15 12.60
C ASN A 178 -6.66 17.60 12.39
N ARG A 179 -7.84 17.85 11.82
CA ARG A 179 -8.33 19.21 11.56
C ARG A 179 -8.70 19.92 12.85
N GLN A 180 -8.04 21.05 13.10
CA GLN A 180 -8.36 21.94 14.20
C GLN A 180 -8.90 23.26 13.65
N PRO A 181 -10.07 23.78 14.16
CA PRO A 181 -10.61 25.05 13.70
C PRO A 181 -9.60 26.20 13.90
N GLY A 182 -9.41 26.99 12.85
CA GLY A 182 -8.53 28.17 12.90
C GLY A 182 -7.04 27.88 12.89
N LYS A 183 -6.62 26.60 12.77
CA LYS A 183 -5.21 26.23 12.66
C LYS A 183 -4.91 25.58 11.33
N PRO A 184 -3.76 25.90 10.69
CA PRO A 184 -3.31 25.16 9.53
C PRO A 184 -3.03 23.70 9.92
N MET A 185 -3.28 22.80 8.99
CA MET A 185 -2.95 21.39 9.16
C MET A 185 -1.42 21.22 9.08
N ALA A 186 -0.87 20.35 9.94
CA ALA A 186 0.55 20.04 9.88
C ALA A 186 0.94 19.44 8.52
N GLU A 187 2.11 19.78 8.01
CA GLU A 187 2.60 19.36 6.70
C GLU A 187 2.67 17.82 6.59
N GLU A 188 3.03 17.15 7.68
CA GLU A 188 3.11 15.68 7.75
C GLU A 188 1.74 14.99 7.64
N VAL A 189 0.66 15.74 7.87
CA VAL A 189 -0.71 15.25 7.69
C VAL A 189 -1.21 15.54 6.29
N LEU A 190 -0.83 16.69 5.71
CA LEU A 190 -1.19 17.07 4.34
C LEU A 190 -0.52 16.16 3.31
N TYR A 191 0.73 15.80 3.56
CA TYR A 191 1.52 14.96 2.67
C TYR A 191 1.71 13.58 3.30
N PRO A 192 1.16 12.54 2.68
CA PRO A 192 1.27 11.19 3.23
C PRO A 192 2.71 10.69 3.23
N TYR A 193 2.99 9.74 4.11
CA TYR A 193 4.31 9.10 4.16
C TYR A 193 4.52 8.16 2.95
N PRO A 194 5.68 8.13 2.30
CA PRO A 194 6.88 8.93 2.60
C PRO A 194 6.71 10.39 2.16
N HIS A 195 6.99 11.31 3.08
CA HIS A 195 6.88 12.74 2.81
C HIS A 195 7.80 13.14 1.65
N PRO A 196 7.36 14.03 0.72
CA PRO A 196 8.15 14.42 -0.45
C PRO A 196 9.57 14.90 -0.14
N LYS A 197 9.77 15.60 0.98
CA LYS A 197 11.10 16.04 1.45
C LYS A 197 12.07 14.89 1.71
N ILE A 198 11.59 13.70 2.11
CA ILE A 198 12.42 12.50 2.30
C ILE A 198 12.98 12.01 0.96
N LEU A 199 12.26 12.28 -0.12
CA LEU A 199 12.66 11.95 -1.49
C LEU A 199 13.50 13.04 -2.15
N GLY A 200 13.83 14.12 -1.42
CA GLY A 200 14.56 15.26 -1.96
C GLY A 200 13.72 16.19 -2.84
N LEU A 201 12.40 16.06 -2.82
CA LEU A 201 11.50 16.95 -3.55
C LEU A 201 11.27 18.23 -2.73
N ILE A 202 11.42 19.38 -3.39
CA ILE A 202 11.07 20.70 -2.84
C ILE A 202 9.63 20.96 -3.30
N MET A 203 8.74 21.21 -2.35
CA MET A 203 7.37 21.63 -2.62
C MET A 203 7.31 23.15 -2.49
N ASP A 204 6.91 23.83 -3.57
CA ASP A 204 6.68 25.27 -3.60
C ASP A 204 5.28 25.61 -3.06
#